data_8b3cf17be05593e075618cf17b68c340
#
_entry.id   8b3cf17be05593e075618cf17b68c340
#
_cell.length_a   1.000
_cell.length_b   1.000
_cell.length_c   1.000
_cell.angle_alpha   90.00
_cell.angle_beta   90.00
_cell.angle_gamma   90.00
#
_symmetry.space_group_name_H-M   'P 1'
#
loop_
_entity.id
_entity.type
_entity.pdbx_description
1 polymer ?
#
loop_
_entity_poly.entity_id
_entity_poly.type
_entity_poly.pdbx_seq_one_letter_code
_entity_poly.pdbx_strand_id
1 'polypeptide(L)'
;MKWATALGLVLMVMSARTQACDGCSPRNVSARWAEYYAAMYQVPVELVAAIIDEESGWNPYAVSKKGAAGIMQLMPATAMRFGVRNRFAVKDNIRGGVAYLAWLKKRFNGDLRLITAAYYVGEYPISSRGLQYSSPDVQAYVKRIARRYRMRRALQAWNELARQKQTTR
;
A
#
# COMPACT_ATOMS: atom_id res chain seq x y z
N MET A 1 0.53 38.21 -68.84
CA MET A 1 1.82 38.35 -68.10
C MET A 1 1.50 38.55 -66.63
N LYS A 2 2.29 37.84 -65.80
CA LYS A 2 2.44 37.91 -64.33
C LYS A 2 1.64 36.90 -63.53
N TRP A 3 2.40 35.88 -63.17
CA TRP A 3 2.22 34.82 -62.21
C TRP A 3 2.26 35.36 -60.76
N ALA A 4 1.44 34.89 -59.88
CA ALA A 4 1.66 34.98 -58.45
C ALA A 4 1.22 33.69 -57.80
N THR A 5 2.19 32.86 -57.46
CA THR A 5 2.08 31.64 -56.66
C THR A 5 1.87 32.00 -55.22
N ALA A 6 0.75 31.59 -54.64
CA ALA A 6 0.54 31.64 -53.18
C ALA A 6 0.90 30.28 -52.58
N LEU A 7 2.03 30.23 -51.93
CA LEU A 7 2.50 29.07 -51.14
C LEU A 7 1.67 29.03 -49.81
N GLY A 8 0.72 28.12 -49.74
CA GLY A 8 -0.01 27.83 -48.50
C GLY A 8 0.84 26.97 -47.57
N LEU A 9 1.42 27.61 -46.54
CA LEU A 9 2.11 26.92 -45.46
C LEU A 9 1.10 26.27 -44.55
N VAL A 10 0.85 24.96 -44.71
CA VAL A 10 0.08 24.17 -43.77
C VAL A 10 0.96 23.88 -42.55
N LEU A 11 0.81 24.70 -41.51
CA LEU A 11 1.35 24.39 -40.18
C LEU A 11 0.57 23.21 -39.58
N MET A 12 1.12 22.03 -39.76
CA MET A 12 0.66 20.83 -39.07
C MET A 12 1.11 20.94 -37.61
N VAL A 13 0.23 21.49 -36.76
CA VAL A 13 0.43 21.46 -35.30
C VAL A 13 0.28 20.00 -34.87
N MET A 14 1.38 19.28 -34.78
CA MET A 14 1.43 18.00 -34.07
C MET A 14 1.18 18.27 -32.60
N SER A 15 -0.09 18.19 -32.18
CA SER A 15 -0.45 18.00 -30.78
C SER A 15 0.14 16.67 -30.31
N ALA A 16 1.36 16.72 -29.75
CA ALA A 16 1.89 15.64 -28.96
C ALA A 16 0.98 15.49 -27.71
N ARG A 17 -0.08 14.71 -27.86
CA ARG A 17 -0.78 14.16 -26.70
C ARG A 17 0.25 13.31 -25.97
N THR A 18 0.84 13.85 -24.91
CA THR A 18 1.51 13.06 -23.88
C THR A 18 0.48 12.07 -23.35
N GLN A 19 0.47 10.86 -23.90
CA GLN A 19 -0.20 9.73 -23.28
C GLN A 19 0.47 9.55 -21.92
N ALA A 20 -0.13 10.13 -20.89
CA ALA A 20 0.19 9.76 -19.53
C ALA A 20 -0.04 8.24 -19.45
N CYS A 21 1.03 7.49 -19.17
CA CYS A 21 0.92 6.05 -18.97
C CYS A 21 -0.13 5.82 -17.88
N ASP A 22 -1.26 5.20 -18.19
CA ASP A 22 -2.33 4.87 -17.22
C ASP A 22 -1.81 4.00 -16.04
N GLY A 23 -0.58 3.48 -16.14
CA GLY A 23 0.14 2.77 -15.09
C GLY A 23 1.05 3.61 -14.20
N CYS A 24 1.25 4.92 -14.47
CA CYS A 24 2.26 5.75 -13.80
C CYS A 24 1.72 6.64 -12.66
N SER A 25 0.50 6.40 -12.16
CA SER A 25 0.04 7.16 -10.99
C SER A 25 0.91 6.81 -9.76
N PRO A 26 1.18 7.79 -8.87
CA PRO A 26 1.95 7.53 -7.64
C PRO A 26 1.38 6.37 -6.81
N ARG A 27 0.05 6.22 -6.81
CA ARG A 27 -0.64 5.12 -6.14
C ARG A 27 -0.34 3.77 -6.79
N ASN A 28 -0.32 3.68 -8.12
CA ASN A 28 0.00 2.45 -8.84
C ASN A 28 1.44 2.01 -8.60
N VAL A 29 2.38 2.96 -8.57
CA VAL A 29 3.78 2.69 -8.23
C VAL A 29 3.90 2.15 -6.80
N SER A 30 3.20 2.76 -5.85
CA SER A 30 3.16 2.30 -4.46
C SER A 30 2.56 0.90 -4.32
N ALA A 31 1.47 0.61 -5.06
CA ALA A 31 0.82 -0.69 -5.07
C ALA A 31 1.78 -1.79 -5.57
N ARG A 32 2.53 -1.53 -6.64
CA ARG A 32 3.54 -2.47 -7.16
C ARG A 32 4.65 -2.77 -6.14
N TRP A 33 5.10 -1.78 -5.38
CA TRP A 33 6.04 -2.02 -4.28
C TRP A 33 5.40 -2.82 -3.15
N ALA A 34 4.13 -2.58 -2.83
CA ALA A 34 3.41 -3.37 -1.83
C ALA A 34 3.28 -4.84 -2.26
N GLU A 35 2.91 -5.12 -3.52
CA GLU A 35 2.86 -6.45 -4.10
C GLU A 35 4.23 -7.15 -4.05
N TYR A 36 5.27 -6.47 -4.52
CA TYR A 36 6.63 -7.00 -4.54
C TYR A 36 7.13 -7.41 -3.15
N TYR A 37 7.00 -6.52 -2.16
CA TYR A 37 7.47 -6.83 -0.81
C TYR A 37 6.54 -7.78 -0.06
N ALA A 38 5.23 -7.75 -0.32
CA ALA A 38 4.29 -8.73 0.20
C ALA A 38 4.69 -10.16 -0.22
N ALA A 39 4.99 -10.37 -1.49
CA ALA A 39 5.48 -11.64 -2.02
C ALA A 39 6.83 -12.03 -1.39
N MET A 40 7.80 -11.10 -1.38
CA MET A 40 9.15 -11.34 -0.83
C MET A 40 9.12 -11.76 0.64
N TYR A 41 8.30 -11.12 1.45
CA TYR A 41 8.19 -11.38 2.89
C TYR A 41 7.05 -12.36 3.25
N GLN A 42 6.37 -12.93 2.26
CA GLN A 42 5.26 -13.88 2.45
C GLN A 42 4.14 -13.34 3.37
N VAL A 43 3.79 -12.09 3.17
CA VAL A 43 2.66 -11.42 3.82
C VAL A 43 1.53 -11.29 2.80
N PRO A 44 0.26 -11.59 3.14
CA PRO A 44 -0.84 -11.37 2.21
C PRO A 44 -0.88 -9.92 1.71
N VAL A 45 -0.86 -9.71 0.40
CA VAL A 45 -0.86 -8.36 -0.20
C VAL A 45 -2.10 -7.56 0.20
N GLU A 46 -3.22 -8.24 0.38
CA GLU A 46 -4.48 -7.64 0.80
C GLU A 46 -4.40 -7.08 2.22
N LEU A 47 -3.59 -7.72 3.10
CA LEU A 47 -3.32 -7.21 4.45
C LEU A 47 -2.44 -5.96 4.37
N VAL A 48 -1.37 -6.00 3.58
CA VAL A 48 -0.49 -4.85 3.36
C VAL A 48 -1.29 -3.66 2.85
N ALA A 49 -2.11 -3.87 1.82
CA ALA A 49 -2.92 -2.82 1.24
C ALA A 49 -4.01 -2.31 2.20
N ALA A 50 -4.62 -3.19 3.02
CA ALA A 50 -5.59 -2.79 4.03
C ALA A 50 -4.96 -1.89 5.11
N ILE A 51 -3.73 -2.17 5.50
CA ILE A 51 -2.97 -1.34 6.44
C ILE A 51 -2.60 0.00 5.79
N ILE A 52 -2.08 0.03 4.57
CA ILE A 52 -1.77 1.29 3.87
C ILE A 52 -3.02 2.17 3.71
N ASP A 53 -4.18 1.58 3.39
CA ASP A 53 -5.45 2.32 3.32
C ASP A 53 -5.81 2.99 4.65
N GLU A 54 -5.56 2.29 5.77
CA GLU A 54 -5.92 2.79 7.11
C GLU A 54 -4.91 3.81 7.62
N GLU A 55 -3.60 3.57 7.39
CA GLU A 55 -2.52 4.39 7.93
C GLU A 55 -2.39 5.74 7.25
N SER A 56 -2.48 5.78 5.93
CA SER A 56 -2.21 7.00 5.15
C SER A 56 -3.17 7.26 4.00
N GLY A 57 -4.04 6.31 3.66
CA GLY A 57 -4.80 6.38 2.41
C GLY A 57 -3.90 6.44 1.17
N TRP A 58 -2.71 5.82 1.23
CA TRP A 58 -1.66 5.84 0.19
C TRP A 58 -0.91 7.17 0.07
N ASN A 59 -0.98 8.06 1.06
CA ASN A 59 -0.22 9.30 1.07
C ASN A 59 1.21 9.03 1.62
N PRO A 60 2.27 9.15 0.78
CA PRO A 60 3.64 8.91 1.22
C PRO A 60 4.20 9.98 2.16
N TYR A 61 3.54 11.14 2.23
CA TYR A 61 3.97 12.26 3.05
C TYR A 61 3.15 12.43 4.34
N ALA A 62 2.29 11.45 4.65
CA ALA A 62 1.48 11.48 5.86
C ALA A 62 2.36 11.49 7.11
N VAL A 63 2.02 12.34 8.10
CA VAL A 63 2.67 12.42 9.40
C VAL A 63 1.59 12.47 10.48
N SER A 64 1.66 11.58 11.45
CA SER A 64 0.74 11.58 12.58
C SER A 64 1.23 12.51 13.70
N LYS A 65 0.30 12.93 14.58
CA LYS A 65 0.64 13.72 15.79
C LYS A 65 1.65 13.02 16.73
N LYS A 66 1.74 11.68 16.66
CA LYS A 66 2.67 10.85 17.45
C LYS A 66 4.02 10.63 16.74
N GLY A 67 4.24 11.21 15.56
CA GLY A 67 5.50 11.12 14.83
C GLY A 67 5.64 9.87 13.93
N ALA A 68 4.56 9.12 13.72
CA ALA A 68 4.55 8.10 12.65
C ALA A 68 4.58 8.79 11.28
N ALA A 69 5.31 8.23 10.30
CA ALA A 69 5.51 8.89 9.01
C ALA A 69 5.50 7.92 7.83
N GLY A 70 5.10 8.45 6.67
CA GLY A 70 5.10 7.78 5.40
C GLY A 70 3.88 6.91 5.15
N ILE A 71 3.92 6.17 4.05
CA ILE A 71 2.76 5.44 3.50
C ILE A 71 2.23 4.33 4.43
N MET A 72 3.11 3.71 5.23
CA MET A 72 2.76 2.70 6.23
C MET A 72 2.89 3.21 7.67
N GLN A 73 3.01 4.53 7.87
CA GLN A 73 3.04 5.22 9.17
C GLN A 73 4.02 4.58 10.17
N LEU A 74 5.30 4.47 9.76
CA LEU A 74 6.32 3.89 10.64
C LEU A 74 6.76 4.89 11.71
N MET A 75 6.76 4.45 12.97
CA MET A 75 7.41 5.15 14.07
C MET A 75 8.94 5.14 13.88
N PRO A 76 9.68 6.17 14.38
CA PRO A 76 11.14 6.23 14.23
C PRO A 76 11.87 4.97 14.67
N ALA A 77 11.52 4.40 15.82
CA ALA A 77 12.12 3.17 16.33
C ALA A 77 11.87 1.96 15.43
N THR A 78 10.64 1.81 14.92
CA THR A 78 10.29 0.74 13.97
C THR A 78 11.05 0.94 12.66
N ALA A 79 11.10 2.15 12.13
CA ALA A 79 11.84 2.47 10.92
C ALA A 79 13.33 2.10 11.04
N MET A 80 13.96 2.50 12.13
CA MET A 80 15.36 2.17 12.43
C MET A 80 15.58 0.65 12.52
N ARG A 81 14.72 -0.06 13.26
CA ARG A 81 14.79 -1.51 13.46
C ARG A 81 14.70 -2.29 12.12
N PHE A 82 13.90 -1.82 11.17
CA PHE A 82 13.73 -2.45 9.87
C PHE A 82 14.52 -1.77 8.74
N GLY A 83 15.54 -0.98 9.07
CA GLY A 83 16.49 -0.39 8.13
C GLY A 83 15.90 0.64 7.18
N VAL A 84 14.87 1.36 7.59
CA VAL A 84 14.27 2.47 6.83
C VAL A 84 14.98 3.77 7.18
N ARG A 85 15.79 4.27 6.26
CA ARG A 85 16.56 5.52 6.44
C ARG A 85 15.70 6.76 6.18
N ASN A 86 14.85 6.70 5.17
CA ASN A 86 13.91 7.76 4.82
C ASN A 86 12.48 7.25 4.85
N ARG A 87 11.71 7.65 5.86
CA ARG A 87 10.32 7.23 6.03
C ARG A 87 9.36 7.80 4.97
N PHE A 88 9.77 8.80 4.20
CA PHE A 88 9.00 9.36 3.09
C PHE A 88 9.34 8.73 1.73
N ALA A 89 10.43 7.97 1.66
CA ALA A 89 10.74 7.17 0.48
C ALA A 89 9.78 5.97 0.40
N VAL A 90 8.86 6.00 -0.57
CA VAL A 90 7.78 5.01 -0.74
C VAL A 90 8.30 3.57 -0.67
N LYS A 91 9.32 3.27 -1.49
CA LYS A 91 9.92 1.95 -1.56
C LYS A 91 10.45 1.47 -0.20
N ASP A 92 11.21 2.34 0.50
CA ASP A 92 11.82 1.99 1.78
C ASP A 92 10.79 1.85 2.89
N ASN A 93 9.81 2.74 2.92
CA ASN A 93 8.73 2.71 3.91
C ASN A 93 7.90 1.44 3.76
N ILE A 94 7.49 1.08 2.53
CA ILE A 94 6.74 -0.16 2.27
C ILE A 94 7.60 -1.37 2.62
N ARG A 95 8.87 -1.41 2.20
CA ARG A 95 9.77 -2.52 2.55
C ARG A 95 9.85 -2.74 4.06
N GLY A 96 10.11 -1.67 4.81
CA GLY A 96 10.22 -1.75 6.27
C GLY A 96 8.92 -2.10 6.96
N GLY A 97 7.80 -1.53 6.51
CA GLY A 97 6.47 -1.84 7.05
C GLY A 97 6.04 -3.29 6.80
N VAL A 98 6.31 -3.82 5.60
CA VAL A 98 6.01 -5.22 5.28
C VAL A 98 6.96 -6.18 6.02
N ALA A 99 8.25 -5.83 6.18
CA ALA A 99 9.18 -6.59 7.01
C ALA A 99 8.73 -6.65 8.48
N TYR A 100 8.21 -5.53 9.02
CA TYR A 100 7.61 -5.50 10.35
C TYR A 100 6.38 -6.40 10.44
N LEU A 101 5.49 -6.38 9.45
CA LEU A 101 4.33 -7.28 9.39
C LEU A 101 4.75 -8.76 9.34
N ALA A 102 5.77 -9.11 8.56
CA ALA A 102 6.29 -10.46 8.49
C ALA A 102 6.85 -10.91 9.85
N TRP A 103 7.55 -10.02 10.54
CA TRP A 103 8.05 -10.28 11.89
C TRP A 103 6.90 -10.49 12.88
N LEU A 104 5.86 -9.64 12.85
CA LEU A 104 4.66 -9.80 13.67
C LEU A 104 3.91 -11.09 13.34
N LYS A 105 3.81 -11.45 12.04
CA LYS A 105 3.19 -12.71 11.60
C LYS A 105 3.88 -13.92 12.22
N LYS A 106 5.20 -13.94 12.23
CA LYS A 106 5.98 -14.99 12.90
C LYS A 106 5.76 -14.96 14.42
N ARG A 107 5.79 -13.79 15.04
CA ARG A 107 5.65 -13.57 16.48
C ARG A 107 4.31 -14.04 17.03
N PHE A 108 3.23 -13.88 16.26
CA PHE A 108 1.84 -14.18 16.66
C PHE A 108 1.23 -15.36 15.89
N ASN A 109 2.05 -16.25 15.35
CA ASN A 109 1.61 -17.48 14.66
C ASN A 109 0.54 -17.25 13.60
N GLY A 110 0.57 -16.11 12.91
CA GLY A 110 -0.38 -15.78 11.85
C GLY A 110 -1.76 -15.26 12.32
N ASP A 111 -1.99 -15.10 13.63
CA ASP A 111 -3.26 -14.49 14.08
C ASP A 111 -3.35 -13.02 13.66
N LEU A 112 -4.17 -12.75 12.63
CA LEU A 112 -4.29 -11.43 12.03
C LEU A 112 -4.81 -10.37 13.02
N ARG A 113 -5.57 -10.77 14.04
CA ARG A 113 -6.08 -9.83 15.07
C ARG A 113 -4.93 -9.35 15.95
N LEU A 114 -4.06 -10.27 16.38
CA LEU A 114 -2.88 -9.93 17.18
C LEU A 114 -1.85 -9.16 16.36
N ILE A 115 -1.63 -9.54 15.10
CA ILE A 115 -0.72 -8.86 14.17
C ILE A 115 -1.17 -7.40 14.00
N THR A 116 -2.44 -7.17 13.69
CA THR A 116 -2.95 -5.82 13.44
C THR A 116 -2.99 -4.98 14.71
N ALA A 117 -3.35 -5.58 15.86
CA ALA A 117 -3.28 -4.89 17.15
C ALA A 117 -1.83 -4.47 17.48
N ALA A 118 -0.86 -5.39 17.32
CA ALA A 118 0.55 -5.12 17.56
C ALA A 118 1.15 -4.11 16.59
N TYR A 119 0.69 -4.09 15.35
CA TYR A 119 1.11 -3.05 14.39
C TYR A 119 0.73 -1.65 14.88
N TYR A 120 -0.48 -1.51 15.44
CA TYR A 120 -1.02 -0.23 15.92
C TYR A 120 -0.41 0.25 17.24
N VAL A 121 -0.24 -0.65 18.25
CA VAL A 121 0.21 -0.25 19.60
C VAL A 121 1.62 -0.74 19.96
N GLY A 122 2.29 -1.44 19.05
CA GLY A 122 3.55 -2.13 19.30
C GLY A 122 3.34 -3.56 19.79
N GLU A 123 4.40 -4.36 19.65
CA GLU A 123 4.33 -5.81 19.97
C GLU A 123 4.28 -6.12 21.46
N TYR A 124 4.91 -5.29 22.30
CA TYR A 124 5.06 -5.60 23.72
C TYR A 124 3.73 -5.71 24.47
N PRO A 125 2.80 -4.73 24.41
CA PRO A 125 1.51 -4.84 25.06
C PRO A 125 0.69 -6.05 24.63
N ILE A 126 0.78 -6.39 23.33
CA ILE A 126 0.04 -7.53 22.76
C ILE A 126 0.70 -8.86 23.13
N SER A 127 2.03 -8.93 23.19
CA SER A 127 2.73 -10.12 23.63
C SER A 127 2.46 -10.50 25.08
N SER A 128 2.28 -9.50 25.96
CA SER A 128 2.05 -9.71 27.38
C SER A 128 0.59 -9.99 27.76
N ARG A 129 -0.39 -9.43 27.00
CA ARG A 129 -1.82 -9.46 27.39
C ARG A 129 -2.73 -9.98 26.29
N GLY A 130 -2.20 -10.27 25.09
CA GLY A 130 -3.01 -10.68 23.94
C GLY A 130 -4.08 -9.63 23.60
N LEU A 131 -5.24 -10.10 23.17
CA LEU A 131 -6.40 -9.25 22.88
C LEU A 131 -7.09 -8.70 24.14
N GLN A 132 -6.69 -9.11 25.33
CA GLN A 132 -7.14 -8.49 26.59
C GLN A 132 -6.54 -7.08 26.75
N TYR A 133 -5.44 -6.78 26.06
CA TYR A 133 -4.99 -5.40 25.85
C TYR A 133 -5.80 -4.75 24.75
N SER A 134 -7.07 -4.51 25.01
CA SER A 134 -7.90 -3.85 24.00
C SER A 134 -8.50 -2.57 24.56
N SER A 135 -7.81 -1.45 24.30
CA SER A 135 -8.49 -0.16 24.31
C SER A 135 -9.54 -0.13 23.18
N PRO A 136 -10.60 0.67 23.31
CA PRO A 136 -11.59 0.85 22.24
C PRO A 136 -10.95 1.19 20.89
N ASP A 137 -9.87 1.99 20.87
CA ASP A 137 -9.14 2.38 19.67
C ASP A 137 -8.47 1.20 18.98
N VAL A 138 -7.82 0.29 19.75
CA VAL A 138 -7.21 -0.93 19.21
C VAL A 138 -8.27 -1.82 18.59
N GLN A 139 -9.39 -2.03 19.29
CA GLN A 139 -10.50 -2.84 18.77
C GLN A 139 -11.07 -2.23 17.47
N ALA A 140 -11.27 -0.92 17.44
CA ALA A 140 -11.77 -0.23 16.27
C ALA A 140 -10.79 -0.37 15.09
N TYR A 141 -9.49 -0.19 15.33
CA TYR A 141 -8.45 -0.38 14.31
C TYR A 141 -8.45 -1.80 13.75
N VAL A 142 -8.42 -2.83 14.62
CA VAL A 142 -8.47 -4.24 14.19
C VAL A 142 -9.72 -4.53 13.37
N LYS A 143 -10.90 -4.03 13.78
CA LYS A 143 -12.16 -4.19 13.02
C LYS A 143 -12.08 -3.53 11.64
N ARG A 144 -11.50 -2.31 11.53
CA ARG A 144 -11.35 -1.62 10.23
C ARG A 144 -10.42 -2.39 9.30
N ILE A 145 -9.26 -2.84 9.79
CA ILE A 145 -8.34 -3.66 8.98
C ILE A 145 -9.00 -4.97 8.54
N ALA A 146 -9.66 -5.68 9.45
CA ALA A 146 -10.34 -6.94 9.14
C ALA A 146 -11.43 -6.76 8.06
N ARG A 147 -12.19 -5.66 8.10
CA ARG A 147 -13.17 -5.32 7.07
C ARG A 147 -12.49 -5.07 5.71
N ARG A 148 -11.45 -4.22 5.65
CA ARG A 148 -10.72 -3.90 4.42
C ARG A 148 -10.07 -5.14 3.82
N TYR A 149 -9.44 -5.96 4.65
CA TYR A 149 -8.80 -7.21 4.24
C TYR A 149 -9.81 -8.16 3.60
N ARG A 150 -10.98 -8.41 4.24
CA ARG A 150 -12.02 -9.28 3.66
C ARG A 150 -12.56 -8.75 2.34
N MET A 151 -12.80 -7.44 2.23
CA MET A 151 -13.26 -6.82 0.99
C MET A 151 -12.26 -7.02 -0.15
N ARG A 152 -10.95 -6.83 0.11
CA ARG A 152 -9.90 -7.03 -0.88
C ARG A 152 -9.78 -8.50 -1.31
N ARG A 153 -9.85 -9.43 -0.37
CA ARG A 153 -9.87 -10.87 -0.66
C ARG A 153 -11.06 -11.26 -1.54
N ALA A 154 -12.24 -10.76 -1.22
CA ALA A 154 -13.44 -11.04 -2.04
C ALA A 154 -13.32 -10.49 -3.46
N LEU A 155 -12.80 -9.27 -3.61
CA LEU A 155 -12.57 -8.65 -4.92
C LEU A 155 -11.53 -9.44 -5.74
N GLN A 156 -10.46 -9.89 -5.11
CA GLN A 156 -9.44 -10.73 -5.78
C GLN A 156 -10.06 -12.03 -6.27
N ALA A 157 -10.77 -12.76 -5.42
CA ALA A 157 -11.43 -13.99 -5.79
C ALA A 157 -12.42 -13.80 -6.95
N TRP A 158 -13.19 -12.72 -6.93
CA TRP A 158 -14.08 -12.36 -8.03
C TRP A 158 -13.33 -12.14 -9.35
N ASN A 159 -12.23 -11.39 -9.32
CA ASN A 159 -11.42 -11.09 -10.51
C ASN A 159 -10.76 -12.38 -11.07
N GLU A 160 -10.35 -13.30 -10.21
CA GLU A 160 -9.80 -14.61 -10.63
C GLU A 160 -10.86 -15.45 -11.34
N LEU A 161 -12.08 -15.54 -10.78
CA LEU A 161 -13.19 -16.24 -11.41
C LEU A 161 -13.59 -15.61 -12.75
N ALA A 162 -13.59 -14.28 -12.86
CA ALA A 162 -13.89 -13.59 -14.10
C ALA A 162 -12.85 -13.90 -15.19
N ARG A 163 -11.56 -13.92 -14.85
CA ARG A 163 -10.49 -14.28 -15.79
C ARG A 163 -10.62 -15.74 -16.27
N GLN A 164 -10.88 -16.69 -15.38
CA GLN A 164 -11.06 -18.09 -15.74
C GLN A 164 -12.20 -18.29 -16.74
N LYS A 165 -13.33 -17.58 -16.57
CA LYS A 165 -14.46 -17.64 -17.51
C LYS A 165 -14.15 -17.06 -18.90
N GLN A 166 -13.19 -16.13 -19.02
CA GLN A 166 -12.77 -15.58 -20.30
C GLN A 166 -11.81 -16.49 -21.06
N THR A 167 -11.01 -17.30 -20.33
CA THR A 167 -10.03 -18.23 -20.94
C THR A 167 -10.68 -19.54 -21.41
N THR A 168 -11.89 -19.86 -20.94
CA THR A 168 -12.63 -21.07 -21.30
C THR A 168 -13.66 -20.87 -22.45
N ARG A 169 -13.68 -19.69 -23.05
CA ARG A 169 -14.45 -19.37 -24.28
C ARG A 169 -13.53 -19.26 -25.50
#